data_830c945355701f92defc7bdf531b616a
#
_entry.id   830c945355701f92defc7bdf531b616a
#
_cell.length_a   1.000
_cell.length_b   1.000
_cell.length_c   1.000
_cell.angle_alpha   90.00
_cell.angle_beta   90.00
_cell.angle_gamma   90.00
#
_symmetry.space_group_name_H-M   'P 1'
#
loop_
_entity.id
_entity.type
_entity.pdbx_description
1 polymer ?
#
loop_
_entity_poly.entity_id
_entity_poly.type
_entity_poly.pdbx_seq_one_letter_code
_entity_poly.pdbx_strand_id
1 'polypeptide(L)'
;TTEIYTLSLHDALPIFSSLVIFFLMNLVGYAGEKTGVPYPVLARASFGVWGANLAALVRAVVACFWYGAQTAAASGAMVALMVRNDALLSFHQTTHWLGHSGLEVICYVVIWALQLLIIQRGMETVRRYQDWAGPAVWIAMLVLAIGLCVKAGGFSFDHGIPMDVLLDKTKDAGVSGAPGSFWALMAVGATWITYFAALYLNFCDFSRYAKNKEAVAKGNLWGLPVNLIAFSLVAGITTIAAFKVYGEVLLHPEQISAKFDSWVLALLAAVTFAVATLGINVVANFVSAAFDISNVFPKRIDFKRGGYIAALIALALYPFAPWEGGAAHFVNAIGATMGPLLGIILVDYYLVAKGNINVAALYDEHGEYRYEGGWNVNALIATGIGSVFSTILPNFTSLLPVWWGTYGWFFGVLIGGGVYWVMATLRPRRIPAAA
;
A
#
# COMPACT_ATOMS: atom_id res chain seq x y z
N THR A 1 31.75 13.23 13.47
CA THR A 1 30.77 14.29 13.03
C THR A 1 29.94 13.83 11.84
N THR A 2 30.48 13.06 10.92
CA THR A 2 29.77 12.54 9.74
C THR A 2 28.72 11.46 10.10
N GLU A 3 28.98 10.63 11.12
CA GLU A 3 28.07 9.58 11.58
C GLU A 3 26.81 10.13 12.26
N ILE A 4 26.93 11.25 12.98
CA ILE A 4 25.78 11.91 13.63
C ILE A 4 24.87 12.57 12.59
N TYR A 5 25.42 13.11 11.50
CA TYR A 5 24.64 13.68 10.40
C TYR A 5 23.88 12.62 9.60
N THR A 6 24.47 11.44 9.39
CA THR A 6 23.79 10.34 8.69
C THR A 6 22.64 9.75 9.51
N LEU A 7 22.81 9.54 10.81
CA LEU A 7 21.75 9.12 11.70
C LEU A 7 20.58 10.13 11.72
N SER A 8 20.87 11.42 11.88
CA SER A 8 19.83 12.45 11.93
C SER A 8 19.04 12.61 10.62
N LEU A 9 19.67 12.37 9.47
CA LEU A 9 19.00 12.38 8.16
C LEU A 9 18.15 11.13 7.91
N HIS A 10 18.62 9.95 8.31
CA HIS A 10 17.84 8.71 8.25
C HIS A 10 16.59 8.75 9.15
N ASP A 11 16.69 9.41 10.31
CA ASP A 11 15.54 9.59 11.21
C ASP A 11 14.55 10.66 10.71
N ALA A 12 15.04 11.69 10.02
CA ALA A 12 14.20 12.75 9.48
C ALA A 12 13.30 12.32 8.32
N LEU A 13 13.73 11.32 7.52
CA LEU A 13 12.99 10.86 6.34
C LEU A 13 11.66 10.16 6.65
N PRO A 14 11.60 9.19 7.58
CA PRO A 14 10.33 8.62 8.00
C PRO A 14 9.37 9.67 8.53
N ILE A 15 9.90 10.69 9.24
CA ILE A 15 9.10 11.81 9.76
C ILE A 15 8.54 12.63 8.60
N PHE A 16 9.39 13.10 7.69
CA PHE A 16 8.95 13.90 6.55
C PHE A 16 7.96 13.13 5.67
N SER A 17 8.29 11.90 5.30
CA SER A 17 7.40 11.06 4.48
C SER A 17 6.07 10.80 5.16
N SER A 18 6.06 10.54 6.47
CA SER A 18 4.83 10.31 7.23
C SER A 18 3.95 11.55 7.32
N LEU A 19 4.53 12.76 7.36
CA LEU A 19 3.78 14.01 7.32
C LEU A 19 3.15 14.25 5.94
N VAL A 20 3.88 13.96 4.85
CA VAL A 20 3.31 14.03 3.49
C VAL A 20 2.17 13.02 3.33
N ILE A 21 2.37 11.78 3.79
CA ILE A 21 1.35 10.73 3.80
C ILE A 21 0.11 11.20 4.58
N PHE A 22 0.29 11.72 5.78
CA PHE A 22 -0.77 12.27 6.61
C PHE A 22 -1.56 13.37 5.89
N PHE A 23 -0.88 14.31 5.25
CA PHE A 23 -1.51 15.40 4.53
C PHE A 23 -2.36 14.89 3.36
N LEU A 24 -1.80 14.04 2.51
CA LEU A 24 -2.49 13.46 1.35
C LEU A 24 -3.69 12.60 1.76
N MET A 25 -3.51 11.78 2.81
CA MET A 25 -4.57 10.93 3.34
C MET A 25 -5.74 11.75 3.88
N ASN A 26 -5.46 12.87 4.56
CA ASN A 26 -6.50 13.77 5.03
C ASN A 26 -7.26 14.45 3.89
N LEU A 27 -6.57 14.84 2.81
CA LEU A 27 -7.25 15.45 1.65
C LEU A 27 -8.34 14.51 1.10
N VAL A 28 -8.02 13.25 0.87
CA VAL A 28 -9.02 12.27 0.38
C VAL A 28 -10.00 11.91 1.49
N GLY A 29 -9.51 11.77 2.73
CA GLY A 29 -10.33 11.42 3.89
C GLY A 29 -11.46 12.42 4.17
N TYR A 30 -11.21 13.70 3.99
CA TYR A 30 -12.23 14.74 4.17
C TYR A 30 -13.32 14.69 3.09
N ALA A 31 -12.95 14.31 1.86
CA ALA A 31 -13.94 14.10 0.81
C ALA A 31 -14.84 12.89 1.15
N GLY A 32 -14.26 11.79 1.64
CA GLY A 32 -15.02 10.60 2.05
C GLY A 32 -15.95 10.86 3.23
N GLU A 33 -15.46 11.54 4.28
CA GLU A 33 -16.28 11.89 5.44
C GLU A 33 -17.46 12.80 5.04
N LYS A 34 -17.19 13.82 4.23
CA LYS A 34 -18.23 14.78 3.82
C LYS A 34 -19.30 14.16 2.91
N THR A 35 -18.91 13.23 2.02
CA THR A 35 -19.82 12.67 1.01
C THR A 35 -20.45 11.34 1.44
N GLY A 36 -19.83 10.61 2.35
CA GLY A 36 -20.31 9.31 2.81
C GLY A 36 -20.21 8.18 1.77
N VAL A 37 -19.50 8.40 0.64
CA VAL A 37 -19.41 7.45 -0.47
C VAL A 37 -18.02 6.79 -0.55
N PRO A 38 -17.92 5.55 -1.09
CA PRO A 38 -16.65 4.90 -1.34
C PRO A 38 -15.93 5.51 -2.54
N TYR A 39 -14.61 5.20 -2.67
CA TYR A 39 -13.74 5.70 -3.71
C TYR A 39 -14.30 5.58 -5.13
N PRO A 40 -14.78 4.40 -5.61
CA PRO A 40 -15.24 4.29 -6.99
C PRO A 40 -16.50 5.14 -7.27
N VAL A 41 -17.30 5.43 -6.23
CA VAL A 41 -18.46 6.32 -6.36
C VAL A 41 -18.02 7.79 -6.33
N LEU A 42 -17.08 8.17 -5.45
CA LEU A 42 -16.52 9.52 -5.43
C LEU A 42 -15.86 9.86 -6.77
N ALA A 43 -15.14 8.91 -7.37
CA ALA A 43 -14.50 9.08 -8.66
C ALA A 43 -15.46 9.41 -9.81
N ARG A 44 -16.76 9.11 -9.68
CA ARG A 44 -17.78 9.48 -10.68
C ARG A 44 -17.90 11.00 -10.84
N ALA A 45 -17.64 11.75 -9.78
CA ALA A 45 -17.64 13.21 -9.86
C ALA A 45 -16.59 13.73 -10.85
N SER A 46 -15.42 13.12 -10.87
CA SER A 46 -14.29 13.55 -11.70
C SER A 46 -14.26 12.87 -13.07
N PHE A 47 -14.59 11.58 -13.14
CA PHE A 47 -14.41 10.74 -14.34
C PHE A 47 -15.71 10.49 -15.12
N GLY A 48 -16.87 10.77 -14.52
CA GLY A 48 -18.17 10.39 -15.04
C GLY A 48 -18.63 9.03 -14.53
N VAL A 49 -19.92 8.73 -14.67
CA VAL A 49 -20.55 7.52 -14.13
C VAL A 49 -19.89 6.22 -14.66
N TRP A 50 -19.55 6.20 -15.94
CA TRP A 50 -18.85 5.05 -16.56
C TRP A 50 -17.34 5.21 -16.51
N GLY A 51 -16.82 6.44 -16.62
CA GLY A 51 -15.38 6.72 -16.58
C GLY A 51 -14.75 6.37 -15.25
N ALA A 52 -15.47 6.43 -14.14
CA ALA A 52 -15.03 6.00 -12.83
C ALA A 52 -14.62 4.52 -12.77
N ASN A 53 -15.19 3.67 -13.66
CA ASN A 53 -14.79 2.28 -13.76
C ASN A 53 -13.33 2.10 -14.20
N LEU A 54 -12.80 3.01 -15.04
CA LEU A 54 -11.38 2.97 -15.39
C LEU A 54 -10.51 3.19 -14.15
N ALA A 55 -10.81 4.22 -13.37
CA ALA A 55 -10.08 4.53 -12.14
C ALA A 55 -10.19 3.38 -11.11
N ALA A 56 -11.40 2.84 -10.94
CA ALA A 56 -11.67 1.70 -10.06
C ALA A 56 -10.90 0.44 -10.51
N LEU A 57 -10.92 0.10 -11.81
CA LEU A 57 -10.23 -1.09 -12.32
C LEU A 57 -8.70 -0.99 -12.20
N VAL A 58 -8.10 0.18 -12.48
CA VAL A 58 -6.66 0.38 -12.25
C VAL A 58 -6.32 0.11 -10.79
N ARG A 59 -7.10 0.65 -9.85
CA ARG A 59 -6.91 0.42 -8.41
C ARG A 59 -7.15 -1.04 -8.02
N ALA A 60 -8.18 -1.68 -8.58
CA ALA A 60 -8.51 -3.09 -8.32
C ALA A 60 -7.37 -4.04 -8.75
N VAL A 61 -6.77 -3.82 -9.92
CA VAL A 61 -5.63 -4.61 -10.40
C VAL A 61 -4.45 -4.51 -9.44
N VAL A 62 -4.11 -3.28 -9.01
CA VAL A 62 -3.05 -3.06 -8.01
C VAL A 62 -3.39 -3.73 -6.69
N ALA A 63 -4.65 -3.66 -6.26
CA ALA A 63 -5.10 -4.30 -5.03
C ALA A 63 -5.01 -5.83 -5.10
N CYS A 64 -5.45 -6.45 -6.20
CA CYS A 64 -5.35 -7.90 -6.39
C CYS A 64 -3.89 -8.38 -6.40
N PHE A 65 -2.99 -7.60 -7.02
CA PHE A 65 -1.56 -7.90 -7.01
C PHE A 65 -0.99 -7.87 -5.59
N TRP A 66 -1.21 -6.76 -4.87
CA TRP A 66 -0.76 -6.62 -3.48
C TRP A 66 -1.39 -7.65 -2.55
N TYR A 67 -2.65 -8.00 -2.79
CA TYR A 67 -3.33 -9.07 -2.05
C TYR A 67 -2.57 -10.39 -2.19
N GLY A 68 -2.18 -10.76 -3.42
CA GLY A 68 -1.38 -11.95 -3.69
C GLY A 68 0.01 -11.88 -3.06
N ALA A 69 0.73 -10.76 -3.23
CA ALA A 69 2.08 -10.56 -2.71
C ALA A 69 2.15 -10.66 -1.19
N GLN A 70 1.25 -10.00 -0.49
CA GLN A 70 1.20 -10.06 0.98
C GLN A 70 0.72 -11.41 1.49
N THR A 71 -0.16 -12.11 0.76
CA THR A 71 -0.54 -13.49 1.08
C THR A 71 0.69 -14.41 0.97
N ALA A 72 1.52 -14.25 -0.08
CA ALA A 72 2.75 -15.01 -0.25
C ALA A 72 3.74 -14.73 0.89
N ALA A 73 3.94 -13.46 1.27
CA ALA A 73 4.81 -13.10 2.39
C ALA A 73 4.36 -13.73 3.72
N ALA A 74 3.05 -13.69 4.02
CA ALA A 74 2.50 -14.35 5.21
C ALA A 74 2.66 -15.87 5.18
N SER A 75 2.49 -16.49 4.00
CA SER A 75 2.70 -17.92 3.83
C SER A 75 4.16 -18.33 3.99
N GLY A 76 5.10 -17.50 3.52
CA GLY A 76 6.53 -17.70 3.69
C GLY A 76 6.95 -17.79 5.17
N ALA A 77 6.37 -16.97 6.04
CA ALA A 77 6.60 -17.06 7.48
C ALA A 77 6.11 -18.41 8.08
N MET A 78 4.99 -18.93 7.57
CA MET A 78 4.49 -20.25 7.97
C MET A 78 5.42 -21.37 7.46
N VAL A 79 5.86 -21.28 6.21
CA VAL A 79 6.84 -22.23 5.62
C VAL A 79 8.12 -22.25 6.44
N ALA A 80 8.69 -21.08 6.77
CA ALA A 80 9.92 -20.97 7.57
C ALA A 80 9.79 -21.66 8.95
N LEU A 81 8.60 -21.67 9.53
CA LEU A 81 8.32 -22.43 10.75
C LEU A 81 8.23 -23.94 10.47
N MET A 82 7.54 -24.33 9.40
CA MET A 82 7.23 -25.74 9.09
C MET A 82 8.45 -26.54 8.63
N VAL A 83 9.38 -25.93 7.89
CA VAL A 83 10.62 -26.58 7.41
C VAL A 83 11.62 -26.92 8.52
N ARG A 84 11.33 -26.60 9.78
CA ARG A 84 12.07 -27.08 10.95
C ARG A 84 11.80 -28.56 11.24
N ASN A 85 10.74 -29.12 10.66
CA ASN A 85 10.47 -30.54 10.69
C ASN A 85 11.08 -31.19 9.43
N ASP A 86 11.90 -32.22 9.59
CA ASP A 86 12.64 -32.85 8.49
C ASP A 86 11.74 -33.42 7.39
N ALA A 87 10.59 -33.95 7.74
CA ALA A 87 9.64 -34.48 6.76
C ALA A 87 9.02 -33.35 5.91
N LEU A 88 8.67 -32.21 6.53
CA LEU A 88 8.16 -31.04 5.83
C LEU A 88 9.25 -30.32 5.04
N LEU A 89 10.48 -30.32 5.53
CA LEU A 89 11.64 -29.82 4.77
C LEU A 89 11.87 -30.66 3.51
N SER A 90 11.84 -31.98 3.64
CA SER A 90 11.94 -32.87 2.49
C SER A 90 10.80 -32.66 1.48
N PHE A 91 9.57 -32.50 1.96
CA PHE A 91 8.42 -32.19 1.10
C PHE A 91 8.57 -30.83 0.40
N HIS A 92 9.05 -29.81 1.11
CA HIS A 92 9.37 -28.49 0.57
C HIS A 92 10.41 -28.56 -0.56
N GLN A 93 11.45 -29.39 -0.40
CA GLN A 93 12.55 -29.49 -1.35
C GLN A 93 12.23 -30.39 -2.56
N THR A 94 11.37 -31.39 -2.40
CA THR A 94 11.14 -32.42 -3.42
C THR A 94 9.86 -32.23 -4.22
N THR A 95 8.86 -31.56 -3.66
CA THR A 95 7.54 -31.41 -4.30
C THR A 95 7.33 -29.98 -4.80
N HIS A 96 7.15 -29.84 -6.10
CA HIS A 96 6.94 -28.53 -6.73
C HIS A 96 5.65 -28.51 -7.55
N TRP A 97 4.81 -27.49 -7.34
CA TRP A 97 3.58 -27.21 -8.06
C TRP A 97 3.61 -25.79 -8.60
N LEU A 98 3.32 -25.62 -9.89
CA LEU A 98 3.23 -24.30 -10.54
C LEU A 98 4.50 -23.43 -10.37
N GLY A 99 5.69 -24.05 -10.28
CA GLY A 99 6.96 -23.35 -10.08
C GLY A 99 7.32 -23.01 -8.63
N HIS A 100 6.43 -23.33 -7.67
CA HIS A 100 6.63 -23.14 -6.24
C HIS A 100 6.70 -24.47 -5.50
N SER A 101 7.29 -24.46 -4.29
CA SER A 101 7.26 -25.66 -3.44
C SER A 101 5.81 -26.03 -3.09
N GLY A 102 5.53 -27.33 -3.02
CA GLY A 102 4.19 -27.81 -2.63
C GLY A 102 3.76 -27.29 -1.25
N LEU A 103 4.70 -27.12 -0.32
CA LEU A 103 4.45 -26.56 1.00
C LEU A 103 4.07 -25.07 0.92
N GLU A 104 4.76 -24.29 0.07
CA GLU A 104 4.43 -22.87 -0.18
C GLU A 104 3.00 -22.73 -0.72
N VAL A 105 2.64 -23.53 -1.70
CA VAL A 105 1.28 -23.50 -2.28
C VAL A 105 0.23 -23.82 -1.23
N ILE A 106 0.43 -24.85 -0.39
CA ILE A 106 -0.50 -25.18 0.69
C ILE A 106 -0.64 -24.05 1.68
N CYS A 107 0.47 -23.49 2.17
CA CYS A 107 0.46 -22.36 3.10
C CYS A 107 -0.23 -21.14 2.49
N TYR A 108 0.04 -20.84 1.22
CA TYR A 108 -0.62 -19.74 0.50
C TYR A 108 -2.14 -19.92 0.45
N VAL A 109 -2.61 -21.09 0.07
CA VAL A 109 -4.06 -21.39 0.00
C VAL A 109 -4.71 -21.30 1.38
N VAL A 110 -4.05 -21.77 2.43
CA VAL A 110 -4.57 -21.65 3.81
C VAL A 110 -4.71 -20.19 4.23
N ILE A 111 -3.67 -19.36 4.04
CA ILE A 111 -3.71 -17.93 4.37
C ILE A 111 -4.77 -17.21 3.52
N TRP A 112 -4.83 -17.50 2.23
CA TRP A 112 -5.83 -16.98 1.31
C TRP A 112 -7.26 -17.30 1.77
N ALA A 113 -7.53 -18.55 2.18
CA ALA A 113 -8.83 -18.96 2.68
C ALA A 113 -9.22 -18.28 3.99
N LEU A 114 -8.27 -18.07 4.91
CA LEU A 114 -8.49 -17.33 6.16
C LEU A 114 -8.93 -15.90 5.88
N GLN A 115 -8.34 -15.23 4.91
CA GLN A 115 -8.73 -13.86 4.52
C GLN A 115 -10.15 -13.81 3.95
N LEU A 116 -10.52 -14.80 3.12
CA LEU A 116 -11.90 -14.94 2.64
C LEU A 116 -12.91 -15.09 3.78
N LEU A 117 -12.60 -15.89 4.80
CA LEU A 117 -13.49 -16.09 5.96
C LEU A 117 -13.71 -14.79 6.75
N ILE A 118 -12.69 -13.93 6.83
CA ILE A 118 -12.82 -12.62 7.50
C ILE A 118 -13.81 -11.74 6.74
N ILE A 119 -13.66 -11.65 5.41
CA ILE A 119 -14.44 -10.69 4.61
C ILE A 119 -15.88 -11.14 4.38
N GLN A 120 -16.13 -12.45 4.32
CA GLN A 120 -17.49 -13.02 4.19
C GLN A 120 -18.45 -12.49 5.25
N ARG A 121 -17.93 -12.20 6.45
CA ARG A 121 -18.71 -11.69 7.58
C ARG A 121 -18.91 -10.18 7.55
N GLY A 122 -18.34 -9.48 6.54
CA GLY A 122 -18.53 -8.05 6.28
C GLY A 122 -17.60 -7.14 7.08
N MET A 123 -17.78 -5.83 6.87
CA MET A 123 -16.90 -4.76 7.39
C MET A 123 -16.80 -4.74 8.92
N GLU A 124 -17.84 -5.13 9.63
CA GLU A 124 -17.82 -5.18 11.11
C GLU A 124 -16.82 -6.24 11.62
N THR A 125 -16.69 -7.37 10.93
CA THR A 125 -15.69 -8.38 11.28
C THR A 125 -14.27 -7.89 10.98
N VAL A 126 -14.09 -7.18 9.87
CA VAL A 126 -12.81 -6.51 9.54
C VAL A 126 -12.44 -5.53 10.66
N ARG A 127 -13.37 -4.69 11.09
CA ARG A 127 -13.16 -3.74 12.20
C ARG A 127 -12.73 -4.46 13.48
N ARG A 128 -13.49 -5.44 13.93
CA ARG A 128 -13.19 -6.22 15.15
C ARG A 128 -11.84 -6.93 15.08
N TYR A 129 -11.48 -7.43 13.90
CA TYR A 129 -10.16 -8.02 13.69
C TYR A 129 -9.05 -6.99 13.90
N GLN A 130 -9.20 -5.78 13.36
CA GLN A 130 -8.22 -4.71 13.51
C GLN A 130 -8.11 -4.20 14.96
N ASP A 131 -9.21 -4.17 15.69
CA ASP A 131 -9.24 -3.69 17.10
C ASP A 131 -8.29 -4.49 18.02
N TRP A 132 -8.08 -5.79 17.75
CA TRP A 132 -7.14 -6.60 18.52
C TRP A 132 -5.82 -6.89 17.81
N ALA A 133 -5.81 -7.01 16.49
CA ALA A 133 -4.61 -7.35 15.72
C ALA A 133 -3.55 -6.24 15.84
N GLY A 134 -3.94 -4.98 15.76
CA GLY A 134 -3.04 -3.85 15.94
C GLY A 134 -2.26 -3.89 17.25
N PRO A 135 -2.93 -3.89 18.42
CA PRO A 135 -2.26 -4.03 19.72
C PRO A 135 -1.42 -5.30 19.85
N ALA A 136 -1.91 -6.45 19.33
CA ALA A 136 -1.17 -7.71 19.40
C ALA A 136 0.16 -7.64 18.64
N VAL A 137 0.17 -7.05 17.44
CA VAL A 137 1.39 -6.83 16.64
C VAL A 137 2.37 -5.93 17.40
N TRP A 138 1.90 -4.83 17.99
CA TRP A 138 2.76 -3.93 18.78
C TRP A 138 3.39 -4.64 19.96
N ILE A 139 2.62 -5.41 20.73
CA ILE A 139 3.13 -6.19 21.87
C ILE A 139 4.22 -7.16 21.40
N ALA A 140 3.96 -7.90 20.33
CA ALA A 140 4.91 -8.88 19.83
C ALA A 140 6.21 -8.23 19.27
N MET A 141 6.10 -7.11 18.57
CA MET A 141 7.26 -6.35 18.09
C MET A 141 8.09 -5.80 19.23
N LEU A 142 7.47 -5.29 20.28
CA LEU A 142 8.17 -4.81 21.47
C LEU A 142 8.84 -5.96 22.23
N VAL A 143 8.17 -7.10 22.40
CA VAL A 143 8.75 -8.30 23.03
C VAL A 143 9.95 -8.79 22.24
N LEU A 144 9.87 -8.83 20.90
CA LEU A 144 10.96 -9.19 20.02
C LEU A 144 12.15 -8.21 20.16
N ALA A 145 11.90 -6.91 20.07
CA ALA A 145 12.93 -5.88 20.22
C ALA A 145 13.64 -5.97 21.57
N ILE A 146 12.87 -6.04 22.66
CA ILE A 146 13.42 -6.16 24.03
C ILE A 146 14.23 -7.46 24.19
N GLY A 147 13.68 -8.58 23.72
CA GLY A 147 14.36 -9.88 23.80
C GLY A 147 15.71 -9.90 23.05
N LEU A 148 15.76 -9.31 21.86
CA LEU A 148 17.00 -9.17 21.10
C LEU A 148 17.96 -8.20 21.75
N CYS A 149 17.51 -7.07 22.30
CA CYS A 149 18.36 -6.14 23.03
C CYS A 149 18.98 -6.79 24.27
N VAL A 150 18.23 -7.56 25.03
CA VAL A 150 18.73 -8.30 26.20
C VAL A 150 19.78 -9.33 25.74
N LYS A 151 19.51 -10.10 24.68
CA LYS A 151 20.46 -11.07 24.12
C LYS A 151 21.73 -10.40 23.58
N ALA A 152 21.63 -9.18 23.09
CA ALA A 152 22.75 -8.36 22.60
C ALA A 152 23.61 -7.75 23.73
N GLY A 153 23.28 -7.97 24.99
CA GLY A 153 24.00 -7.43 26.15
C GLY A 153 23.52 -6.07 26.64
N GLY A 154 22.31 -5.66 26.26
CA GLY A 154 21.66 -4.41 26.66
C GLY A 154 21.40 -3.46 25.50
N PHE A 155 20.86 -2.27 25.81
CA PHE A 155 20.50 -1.24 24.85
C PHE A 155 21.68 -0.36 24.35
N SER A 156 22.92 -0.81 24.51
CA SER A 156 24.08 -0.07 24.02
C SER A 156 24.19 -0.21 22.50
N PHE A 157 24.14 0.94 21.81
CA PHE A 157 24.27 1.06 20.35
C PHE A 157 25.64 1.63 19.95
N ASP A 158 26.68 1.34 20.72
CA ASP A 158 28.04 1.89 20.52
C ASP A 158 28.65 1.54 19.15
N HIS A 159 28.15 0.51 18.52
CA HIS A 159 28.52 0.11 17.17
C HIS A 159 27.23 -0.24 16.41
N GLY A 160 26.73 0.69 15.62
CA GLY A 160 25.64 0.45 14.67
C GLY A 160 26.04 -0.56 13.58
N ILE A 161 25.13 -0.87 12.67
CA ILE A 161 25.44 -1.64 11.47
C ILE A 161 26.49 -0.86 10.66
N PRO A 162 27.64 -1.45 10.29
CA PRO A 162 28.62 -0.76 9.47
C PRO A 162 27.98 -0.22 8.18
N MET A 163 28.32 1.01 7.82
CA MET A 163 27.67 1.72 6.72
C MET A 163 27.87 1.01 5.37
N ASP A 164 29.02 0.39 5.14
CA ASP A 164 29.33 -0.39 3.95
C ASP A 164 28.40 -1.61 3.82
N VAL A 165 28.11 -2.31 4.93
CA VAL A 165 27.18 -3.45 4.98
C VAL A 165 25.74 -3.00 4.71
N LEU A 166 25.35 -1.86 5.27
CA LEU A 166 24.00 -1.29 5.04
C LEU A 166 23.84 -0.82 3.58
N LEU A 167 24.88 -0.21 3.03
CA LEU A 167 24.91 0.31 1.65
C LEU A 167 24.88 -0.80 0.62
N ASP A 168 25.52 -1.94 0.89
CA ASP A 168 25.48 -3.09 -0.02
C ASP A 168 24.08 -3.66 -0.13
N LYS A 169 23.34 -3.74 0.97
CA LYS A 169 21.93 -4.15 0.99
C LYS A 169 20.99 -3.15 0.35
N THR A 170 21.30 -1.84 0.38
CA THR A 170 20.47 -0.80 -0.26
C THR A 170 20.67 -0.72 -1.77
N LYS A 171 21.80 -1.18 -2.32
CA LYS A 171 22.00 -1.32 -3.77
C LYS A 171 20.99 -2.27 -4.41
N ASP A 172 20.69 -3.37 -3.73
CA ASP A 172 19.71 -4.35 -4.19
C ASP A 172 18.26 -3.80 -4.16
N ALA A 173 18.01 -2.76 -3.37
CA ALA A 173 16.71 -2.11 -3.26
C ALA A 173 16.39 -1.10 -4.40
N GLY A 174 17.27 -0.93 -5.37
CA GLY A 174 17.05 -0.06 -6.54
C GLY A 174 16.99 1.44 -6.22
N VAL A 175 17.60 1.88 -5.11
CA VAL A 175 17.64 3.28 -4.71
C VAL A 175 18.58 4.08 -5.62
N SER A 176 18.04 5.03 -6.36
CA SER A 176 18.81 5.91 -7.25
C SER A 176 19.60 6.95 -6.46
N GLY A 177 20.91 7.02 -6.69
CA GLY A 177 21.81 8.03 -6.12
C GLY A 177 23.02 7.44 -5.41
N ALA A 178 24.05 8.27 -5.19
CA ALA A 178 25.20 7.87 -4.37
C ALA A 178 24.74 7.56 -2.94
N PRO A 179 25.13 6.43 -2.35
CA PRO A 179 24.74 6.06 -1.01
C PRO A 179 25.04 7.17 0.01
N GLY A 180 24.06 7.48 0.89
CA GLY A 180 24.18 8.55 1.89
C GLY A 180 24.04 9.97 1.36
N SER A 181 23.85 10.18 0.04
CA SER A 181 23.58 11.50 -0.52
C SER A 181 22.16 11.98 -0.19
N PHE A 182 21.96 13.30 -0.15
CA PHE A 182 20.64 13.91 0.01
C PHE A 182 19.62 13.36 -1.02
N TRP A 183 20.04 13.14 -2.26
CA TRP A 183 19.17 12.62 -3.30
C TRP A 183 18.77 11.16 -3.11
N ALA A 184 19.69 10.32 -2.61
CA ALA A 184 19.35 8.93 -2.25
C ALA A 184 18.32 8.90 -1.12
N LEU A 185 18.48 9.78 -0.13
CA LEU A 185 17.52 9.92 0.96
C LEU A 185 16.15 10.38 0.45
N MET A 186 16.10 11.38 -0.42
CA MET A 186 14.84 11.83 -1.04
C MET A 186 14.19 10.72 -1.85
N ALA A 187 14.97 9.87 -2.54
CA ALA A 187 14.45 8.73 -3.27
C ALA A 187 13.78 7.69 -2.34
N VAL A 188 14.41 7.38 -1.19
CA VAL A 188 13.80 6.51 -0.16
C VAL A 188 12.49 7.11 0.35
N GLY A 189 12.49 8.40 0.69
CA GLY A 189 11.27 9.09 1.12
C GLY A 189 10.16 9.07 0.08
N ALA A 190 10.51 9.29 -1.19
CA ALA A 190 9.58 9.22 -2.31
C ALA A 190 9.00 7.80 -2.48
N THR A 191 9.83 6.77 -2.34
CA THR A 191 9.39 5.37 -2.39
C THR A 191 8.40 5.06 -1.27
N TRP A 192 8.68 5.52 -0.04
CA TRP A 192 7.75 5.39 1.08
C TRP A 192 6.39 6.05 0.82
N ILE A 193 6.39 7.28 0.30
CA ILE A 193 5.16 7.99 -0.04
C ILE A 193 4.40 7.24 -1.14
N THR A 194 5.11 6.78 -2.18
CA THR A 194 4.51 6.04 -3.30
C THR A 194 3.96 4.67 -2.87
N TYR A 195 4.56 4.03 -1.85
CA TYR A 195 4.04 2.78 -1.29
C TYR A 195 2.59 2.91 -0.80
N PHE A 196 2.21 4.08 -0.30
CA PHE A 196 0.84 4.40 0.12
C PHE A 196 -0.08 4.87 -1.02
N ALA A 197 0.41 4.95 -2.28
CA ALA A 197 -0.35 5.50 -3.41
C ALA A 197 -1.75 4.88 -3.57
N ALA A 198 -1.83 3.57 -3.35
CA ALA A 198 -3.08 2.84 -3.40
C ALA A 198 -4.06 3.29 -2.31
N LEU A 199 -3.58 3.50 -1.09
CA LEU A 199 -4.41 3.92 0.05
C LEU A 199 -4.88 5.37 -0.07
N TYR A 200 -4.11 6.26 -0.70
CA TYR A 200 -4.58 7.64 -0.94
C TYR A 200 -5.84 7.65 -1.78
N LEU A 201 -5.88 6.87 -2.86
CA LEU A 201 -7.06 6.84 -3.73
C LEU A 201 -8.32 6.40 -2.99
N ASN A 202 -8.23 5.30 -2.27
CA ASN A 202 -9.40 4.67 -1.68
C ASN A 202 -9.62 4.98 -0.20
N PHE A 203 -8.93 5.95 0.39
CA PHE A 203 -9.10 6.24 1.81
C PHE A 203 -10.53 6.68 2.18
N CYS A 204 -11.29 7.21 1.24
CA CYS A 204 -12.72 7.47 1.43
C CYS A 204 -13.54 6.20 1.69
N ASP A 205 -13.09 4.99 1.32
CA ASP A 205 -13.77 3.74 1.65
C ASP A 205 -13.88 3.53 3.17
N PHE A 206 -12.96 4.09 3.93
CA PHE A 206 -12.88 4.02 5.38
C PHE A 206 -13.38 5.31 6.05
N SER A 207 -12.92 6.47 5.58
CA SER A 207 -13.22 7.76 6.20
C SER A 207 -14.70 8.16 6.12
N ARG A 208 -15.45 7.60 5.17
CA ARG A 208 -16.90 7.78 5.06
C ARG A 208 -17.70 7.32 6.29
N TYR A 209 -17.10 6.51 7.15
CA TYR A 209 -17.69 6.08 8.43
C TYR A 209 -17.27 6.96 9.60
N ALA A 210 -16.41 7.95 9.38
CA ALA A 210 -15.98 8.86 10.43
C ALA A 210 -17.12 9.82 10.85
N LYS A 211 -17.12 10.19 12.13
CA LYS A 211 -18.15 11.08 12.67
C LYS A 211 -18.05 12.52 12.16
N ASN A 212 -16.84 12.98 11.91
CA ASN A 212 -16.54 14.33 11.44
C ASN A 212 -15.08 14.42 10.96
N LYS A 213 -14.75 15.55 10.34
CA LYS A 213 -13.42 15.87 9.80
C LYS A 213 -12.32 15.78 10.86
N GLU A 214 -12.61 16.18 12.11
CA GLU A 214 -11.64 16.14 13.21
C GLU A 214 -11.28 14.69 13.58
N ALA A 215 -12.26 13.78 13.58
CA ALA A 215 -12.03 12.36 13.81
C ALA A 215 -11.13 11.75 12.73
N VAL A 216 -11.29 12.13 11.45
CA VAL A 216 -10.39 11.73 10.36
C VAL A 216 -8.98 12.22 10.62
N ALA A 217 -8.82 13.52 10.89
CA ALA A 217 -7.50 14.12 11.12
C ALA A 217 -6.78 13.49 12.32
N LYS A 218 -7.50 13.30 13.43
CA LYS A 218 -6.95 12.72 14.67
C LYS A 218 -6.59 11.25 14.49
N GLY A 219 -7.45 10.47 13.82
CA GLY A 219 -7.18 9.07 13.50
C GLY A 219 -5.93 8.93 12.60
N ASN A 220 -5.83 9.75 11.57
CA ASN A 220 -4.67 9.76 10.68
C ASN A 220 -3.40 10.23 11.38
N LEU A 221 -3.47 11.21 12.30
CA LEU A 221 -2.29 11.65 13.05
C LEU A 221 -1.69 10.51 13.88
N TRP A 222 -2.52 9.77 14.60
CA TRP A 222 -2.06 8.65 15.40
C TRP A 222 -1.68 7.44 14.56
N GLY A 223 -2.48 7.13 13.52
CA GLY A 223 -2.28 5.96 12.66
C GLY A 223 -1.13 6.09 11.66
N LEU A 224 -0.73 7.31 11.28
CA LEU A 224 0.30 7.55 10.27
C LEU A 224 1.55 8.16 10.90
N PRO A 225 1.71 9.48 11.13
CA PRO A 225 2.98 10.00 11.62
C PRO A 225 3.43 9.34 12.93
N VAL A 226 2.57 9.29 13.92
CA VAL A 226 2.95 8.75 15.24
C VAL A 226 3.27 7.27 15.16
N ASN A 227 2.39 6.48 14.52
CA ASN A 227 2.58 5.04 14.39
C ASN A 227 3.77 4.68 13.49
N LEU A 228 3.93 5.34 12.33
CA LEU A 228 5.04 5.06 11.41
C LEU A 228 6.40 5.39 12.04
N ILE A 229 6.50 6.53 12.75
CA ILE A 229 7.74 6.91 13.45
C ILE A 229 8.05 5.90 14.55
N ALA A 230 7.08 5.60 15.40
CA ALA A 230 7.27 4.66 16.50
C ALA A 230 7.64 3.25 15.98
N PHE A 231 6.96 2.78 14.90
CA PHE A 231 7.26 1.51 14.26
C PHE A 231 8.66 1.49 13.65
N SER A 232 9.07 2.55 12.96
CA SER A 232 10.41 2.67 12.38
C SER A 232 11.51 2.62 13.44
N LEU A 233 11.30 3.28 14.59
CA LEU A 233 12.24 3.22 15.72
C LEU A 233 12.36 1.80 16.28
N VAL A 234 11.24 1.12 16.53
CA VAL A 234 11.26 -0.26 17.04
C VAL A 234 11.90 -1.21 16.03
N ALA A 235 11.58 -1.07 14.73
CA ALA A 235 12.17 -1.88 13.66
C ALA A 235 13.69 -1.64 13.57
N GLY A 236 14.15 -0.38 13.60
CA GLY A 236 15.57 -0.04 13.58
C GLY A 236 16.33 -0.63 14.77
N ILE A 237 15.79 -0.46 15.99
CA ILE A 237 16.34 -1.09 17.21
C ILE A 237 16.43 -2.60 17.07
N THR A 238 15.36 -3.23 16.56
CA THR A 238 15.30 -4.68 16.35
C THR A 238 16.38 -5.17 15.37
N THR A 239 16.55 -4.46 14.25
CA THR A 239 17.54 -4.79 13.22
C THR A 239 18.97 -4.65 13.74
N ILE A 240 19.29 -3.57 14.46
CA ILE A 240 20.61 -3.35 15.08
C ILE A 240 20.90 -4.43 16.12
N ALA A 241 19.95 -4.74 17.00
CA ALA A 241 20.10 -5.78 18.00
C ALA A 241 20.27 -7.18 17.36
N ALA A 242 19.51 -7.47 16.30
CA ALA A 242 19.64 -8.71 15.54
C ALA A 242 21.02 -8.82 14.88
N PHE A 243 21.52 -7.74 14.27
CA PHE A 243 22.89 -7.71 13.71
C PHE A 243 23.95 -7.99 14.77
N LYS A 244 23.83 -7.38 15.94
CA LYS A 244 24.77 -7.61 17.05
C LYS A 244 24.74 -9.05 17.57
N VAL A 245 23.56 -9.71 17.54
CA VAL A 245 23.40 -11.10 18.02
C VAL A 245 23.85 -12.13 16.99
N TYR A 246 23.53 -11.90 15.71
CA TYR A 246 23.68 -12.91 14.65
C TYR A 246 24.77 -12.57 13.63
N GLY A 247 25.32 -11.36 13.62
CA GLY A 247 26.36 -10.93 12.66
C GLY A 247 25.83 -10.69 11.23
N GLU A 248 24.51 -10.73 11.03
CA GLU A 248 23.85 -10.61 9.73
C GLU A 248 22.79 -9.51 9.77
N VAL A 249 22.64 -8.76 8.67
CA VAL A 249 21.56 -7.79 8.51
C VAL A 249 20.28 -8.53 8.14
N LEU A 250 19.38 -8.67 9.10
CA LEU A 250 18.08 -9.30 8.96
C LEU A 250 17.01 -8.21 8.85
N LEU A 251 16.50 -7.97 7.64
CA LEU A 251 15.56 -6.90 7.34
C LEU A 251 14.09 -7.34 7.50
N HIS A 252 13.85 -8.65 7.46
CA HIS A 252 12.52 -9.22 7.50
C HIS A 252 12.26 -10.00 8.78
N PRO A 253 11.09 -9.83 9.45
CA PRO A 253 10.77 -10.55 10.69
C PRO A 253 10.86 -12.07 10.59
N GLU A 254 10.55 -12.65 9.42
CA GLU A 254 10.66 -14.09 9.17
C GLU A 254 12.13 -14.56 9.21
N GLN A 255 13.07 -13.76 8.73
CA GLN A 255 14.51 -14.07 8.82
C GLN A 255 14.98 -14.10 10.27
N ILE A 256 14.50 -13.16 11.09
CA ILE A 256 14.80 -13.13 12.53
C ILE A 256 14.18 -14.33 13.23
N SER A 257 12.93 -14.66 12.91
CA SER A 257 12.22 -15.80 13.51
C SER A 257 12.89 -17.15 13.18
N ALA A 258 13.46 -17.26 11.98
CA ALA A 258 14.19 -18.46 11.57
C ALA A 258 15.45 -18.71 12.41
N LYS A 259 16.04 -17.67 13.02
CA LYS A 259 17.23 -17.76 13.89
C LYS A 259 16.93 -18.15 15.36
N PHE A 260 15.65 -18.27 15.73
CA PHE A 260 15.32 -18.68 17.09
C PHE A 260 15.53 -20.19 17.28
N ASP A 261 16.27 -20.59 18.33
CA ASP A 261 16.42 -22.00 18.69
C ASP A 261 15.12 -22.57 19.25
N SER A 262 14.35 -21.75 19.98
CA SER A 262 13.09 -22.14 20.58
C SER A 262 11.97 -22.23 19.55
N TRP A 263 11.37 -23.41 19.42
CA TRP A 263 10.19 -23.61 18.58
C TRP A 263 9.00 -22.74 18.97
N VAL A 264 8.81 -22.51 20.27
CA VAL A 264 7.72 -21.65 20.79
C VAL A 264 7.92 -20.21 20.35
N LEU A 265 9.13 -19.66 20.45
CA LEU A 265 9.42 -18.29 20.02
C LEU A 265 9.27 -18.15 18.51
N ALA A 266 9.71 -19.13 17.72
CA ALA A 266 9.53 -19.13 16.27
C ALA A 266 8.05 -19.20 15.88
N LEU A 267 7.24 -20.01 16.56
CA LEU A 267 5.79 -20.07 16.36
C LEU A 267 5.12 -18.73 16.65
N LEU A 268 5.43 -18.14 17.80
CA LEU A 268 4.88 -16.84 18.19
C LEU A 268 5.24 -15.76 17.17
N ALA A 269 6.46 -15.72 16.70
CA ALA A 269 6.91 -14.78 15.67
C ALA A 269 6.18 -15.00 14.34
N ALA A 270 6.10 -16.24 13.85
CA ALA A 270 5.43 -16.58 12.59
C ALA A 270 3.92 -16.25 12.64
N VAL A 271 3.24 -16.58 13.74
CA VAL A 271 1.81 -16.26 13.94
C VAL A 271 1.60 -14.75 14.00
N THR A 272 2.46 -14.03 14.72
CA THR A 272 2.36 -12.57 14.81
C THR A 272 2.55 -11.91 13.46
N PHE A 273 3.54 -12.33 12.69
CA PHE A 273 3.78 -11.81 11.35
C PHE A 273 2.59 -12.12 10.42
N ALA A 274 2.07 -13.35 10.45
CA ALA A 274 0.89 -13.71 9.69
C ALA A 274 -0.33 -12.87 10.06
N VAL A 275 -0.61 -12.65 11.36
CA VAL A 275 -1.70 -11.80 11.85
C VAL A 275 -1.53 -10.36 11.38
N ALA A 276 -0.33 -9.80 11.49
CA ALA A 276 -0.02 -8.44 11.03
C ALA A 276 -0.29 -8.30 9.52
N THR A 277 0.26 -9.21 8.74
CA THR A 277 0.14 -9.20 7.27
C THR A 277 -1.31 -9.40 6.84
N LEU A 278 -2.04 -10.33 7.45
CA LEU A 278 -3.47 -10.52 7.23
C LEU A 278 -4.27 -9.24 7.50
N GLY A 279 -3.97 -8.54 8.60
CA GLY A 279 -4.65 -7.30 8.96
C GLY A 279 -4.50 -6.22 7.90
N ILE A 280 -3.27 -5.94 7.51
CA ILE A 280 -2.96 -4.94 6.48
C ILE A 280 -3.57 -5.37 5.15
N ASN A 281 -3.40 -6.62 4.76
CA ASN A 281 -3.82 -7.13 3.46
C ASN A 281 -5.35 -7.08 3.27
N VAL A 282 -6.10 -7.47 4.29
CA VAL A 282 -7.58 -7.42 4.23
C VAL A 282 -8.04 -5.98 4.06
N VAL A 283 -7.51 -5.03 4.84
CA VAL A 283 -7.95 -3.63 4.78
C VAL A 283 -7.44 -2.94 3.51
N ALA A 284 -6.15 -2.96 3.27
CA ALA A 284 -5.54 -2.17 2.20
C ALA A 284 -5.86 -2.70 0.79
N ASN A 285 -5.98 -4.01 0.64
CA ASN A 285 -6.07 -4.62 -0.68
C ASN A 285 -7.42 -5.28 -0.92
N PHE A 286 -7.87 -6.17 -0.02
CA PHE A 286 -9.05 -6.95 -0.29
C PHE A 286 -10.35 -6.13 -0.25
N VAL A 287 -10.56 -5.31 0.80
CA VAL A 287 -11.76 -4.44 0.93
C VAL A 287 -11.86 -3.49 -0.25
N SER A 288 -10.75 -2.86 -0.62
CA SER A 288 -10.70 -1.90 -1.73
C SER A 288 -11.04 -2.55 -3.06
N ALA A 289 -10.40 -3.68 -3.39
CA ALA A 289 -10.71 -4.41 -4.62
C ALA A 289 -12.18 -4.84 -4.67
N ALA A 290 -12.77 -5.23 -3.52
CA ALA A 290 -14.18 -5.61 -3.46
C ALA A 290 -15.11 -4.44 -3.81
N PHE A 291 -14.84 -3.22 -3.32
CA PHE A 291 -15.61 -2.02 -3.70
C PHE A 291 -15.39 -1.65 -5.17
N ASP A 292 -14.16 -1.67 -5.63
CA ASP A 292 -13.81 -1.30 -7.00
C ASP A 292 -14.47 -2.22 -8.03
N ILE A 293 -14.39 -3.53 -7.83
CA ILE A 293 -14.99 -4.54 -8.72
C ILE A 293 -16.54 -4.47 -8.66
N SER A 294 -17.11 -4.24 -7.48
CA SER A 294 -18.57 -4.12 -7.36
C SER A 294 -19.11 -2.87 -8.07
N ASN A 295 -18.30 -1.81 -8.19
CA ASN A 295 -18.71 -0.61 -8.91
C ASN A 295 -18.87 -0.82 -10.42
N VAL A 296 -18.14 -1.78 -11.01
CA VAL A 296 -18.17 -2.03 -12.47
C VAL A 296 -19.54 -2.55 -12.91
N PHE A 297 -20.14 -3.45 -12.11
CA PHE A 297 -21.47 -4.01 -12.38
C PHE A 297 -22.34 -4.01 -11.12
N PRO A 298 -22.74 -2.84 -10.61
CA PRO A 298 -23.35 -2.72 -9.28
C PRO A 298 -24.70 -3.42 -9.14
N LYS A 299 -25.40 -3.67 -10.25
CA LYS A 299 -26.67 -4.46 -10.26
C LYS A 299 -26.44 -5.99 -10.11
N ARG A 300 -25.21 -6.49 -10.37
CA ARG A 300 -24.90 -7.94 -10.39
C ARG A 300 -23.84 -8.34 -9.36
N ILE A 301 -22.91 -7.44 -9.05
CA ILE A 301 -21.77 -7.68 -8.19
C ILE A 301 -21.91 -6.81 -6.95
N ASP A 302 -22.23 -7.42 -5.82
CA ASP A 302 -22.19 -6.79 -4.50
C ASP A 302 -20.76 -6.83 -3.92
N PHE A 303 -20.57 -6.20 -2.77
CA PHE A 303 -19.26 -6.17 -2.07
C PHE A 303 -18.68 -7.57 -1.84
N LYS A 304 -19.51 -8.56 -1.45
CA LYS A 304 -19.03 -9.92 -1.18
C LYS A 304 -18.57 -10.60 -2.45
N ARG A 305 -19.37 -10.51 -3.53
CA ARG A 305 -19.01 -11.06 -4.84
C ARG A 305 -17.78 -10.40 -5.42
N GLY A 306 -17.64 -9.06 -5.28
CA GLY A 306 -16.44 -8.34 -5.64
C GLY A 306 -15.20 -8.85 -4.90
N GLY A 307 -15.32 -9.13 -3.61
CA GLY A 307 -14.27 -9.74 -2.81
C GLY A 307 -13.90 -11.16 -3.28
N TYR A 308 -14.87 -12.01 -3.62
CA TYR A 308 -14.58 -13.33 -4.18
C TYR A 308 -13.83 -13.24 -5.52
N ILE A 309 -14.24 -12.32 -6.39
CA ILE A 309 -13.58 -12.11 -7.68
C ILE A 309 -12.13 -11.63 -7.45
N ALA A 310 -11.92 -10.67 -6.56
CA ALA A 310 -10.59 -10.21 -6.21
C ALA A 310 -9.69 -11.34 -5.69
N ALA A 311 -10.23 -12.17 -4.81
CA ALA A 311 -9.50 -13.31 -4.24
C ALA A 311 -9.14 -14.35 -5.30
N LEU A 312 -10.05 -14.65 -6.23
CA LEU A 312 -9.80 -15.58 -7.33
C LEU A 312 -8.75 -15.03 -8.30
N ILE A 313 -8.80 -13.73 -8.61
CA ILE A 313 -7.76 -13.07 -9.43
C ILE A 313 -6.40 -13.20 -8.76
N ALA A 314 -6.30 -12.88 -7.46
CA ALA A 314 -5.03 -12.98 -6.72
C ALA A 314 -4.50 -14.42 -6.67
N LEU A 315 -5.38 -15.41 -6.50
CA LEU A 315 -5.02 -16.83 -6.54
C LEU A 315 -4.52 -17.24 -7.94
N ALA A 316 -5.19 -16.78 -8.99
CA ALA A 316 -4.79 -17.06 -10.37
C ALA A 316 -3.46 -16.38 -10.77
N LEU A 317 -3.14 -15.25 -10.16
CA LEU A 317 -1.88 -14.54 -10.39
C LEU A 317 -0.68 -15.17 -9.66
N TYR A 318 -0.92 -15.98 -8.62
CA TYR A 318 0.13 -16.53 -7.77
C TYR A 318 1.23 -17.28 -8.54
N PRO A 319 0.94 -18.16 -9.52
CA PRO A 319 1.98 -18.90 -10.26
C PRO A 319 2.85 -18.00 -11.16
N PHE A 320 2.34 -16.84 -11.55
CA PHE A 320 2.97 -15.93 -12.52
C PHE A 320 3.62 -14.72 -11.86
N ALA A 321 3.38 -14.54 -10.57
CA ALA A 321 3.84 -13.34 -9.89
C ALA A 321 5.31 -13.49 -9.47
N PRO A 322 6.18 -12.63 -9.94
CA PRO A 322 7.57 -12.56 -9.49
C PRO A 322 7.60 -11.93 -8.10
N TRP A 323 7.30 -12.71 -7.08
CA TRP A 323 7.29 -12.24 -5.69
C TRP A 323 8.69 -11.85 -5.20
N GLU A 324 9.73 -12.38 -5.86
CA GLU A 324 11.13 -12.05 -5.59
C GLU A 324 11.69 -11.17 -6.73
N GLY A 325 12.06 -9.93 -6.43
CA GLY A 325 12.76 -9.01 -7.35
C GLY A 325 11.91 -8.29 -8.40
N GLY A 326 10.94 -8.96 -9.04
CA GLY A 326 10.08 -8.34 -10.06
C GLY A 326 8.91 -7.53 -9.51
N ALA A 327 8.50 -7.79 -8.27
CA ALA A 327 7.40 -7.11 -7.63
C ALA A 327 7.63 -5.59 -7.50
N ALA A 328 8.84 -5.16 -7.18
CA ALA A 328 9.17 -3.75 -7.04
C ALA A 328 9.01 -2.97 -8.34
N HIS A 329 9.46 -3.52 -9.48
CA HIS A 329 9.29 -2.89 -10.79
C HIS A 329 7.82 -2.81 -11.21
N PHE A 330 7.05 -3.88 -10.99
CA PHE A 330 5.62 -3.89 -11.26
C PHE A 330 4.87 -2.86 -10.41
N VAL A 331 5.15 -2.83 -9.12
CA VAL A 331 4.53 -1.89 -8.18
C VAL A 331 4.88 -0.45 -8.54
N ASN A 332 6.13 -0.16 -8.85
CA ASN A 332 6.54 1.18 -9.25
C ASN A 332 5.89 1.60 -10.56
N ALA A 333 5.85 0.72 -11.57
CA ALA A 333 5.24 1.03 -12.84
C ALA A 333 3.73 1.23 -12.74
N ILE A 334 3.00 0.30 -12.11
CA ILE A 334 1.54 0.41 -11.97
C ILE A 334 1.16 1.38 -10.85
N GLY A 335 1.95 1.43 -9.77
CA GLY A 335 1.77 2.42 -8.71
C GLY A 335 1.81 3.84 -9.23
N ALA A 336 2.73 4.14 -10.16
CA ALA A 336 2.85 5.45 -10.77
C ALA A 336 1.61 5.87 -11.59
N THR A 337 0.85 4.91 -12.16
CA THR A 337 -0.41 5.22 -12.88
C THR A 337 -1.52 5.73 -11.95
N MET A 338 -1.43 5.47 -10.65
CA MET A 338 -2.40 5.98 -9.67
C MET A 338 -2.18 7.46 -9.34
N GLY A 339 -0.98 8.00 -9.61
CA GLY A 339 -0.68 9.41 -9.42
C GLY A 339 -1.64 10.34 -10.17
N PRO A 340 -1.77 10.21 -11.51
CA PRO A 340 -2.71 11.02 -12.28
C PRO A 340 -4.15 10.92 -11.77
N LEU A 341 -4.61 9.73 -11.39
CA LEU A 341 -5.96 9.54 -10.85
C LEU A 341 -6.16 10.34 -9.57
N LEU A 342 -5.20 10.29 -8.64
CA LEU A 342 -5.25 11.08 -7.42
C LEU A 342 -5.24 12.59 -7.72
N GLY A 343 -4.35 13.04 -8.58
CA GLY A 343 -4.22 14.45 -8.96
C GLY A 343 -5.54 15.00 -9.52
N ILE A 344 -6.18 14.25 -10.41
CA ILE A 344 -7.47 14.61 -11.00
C ILE A 344 -8.57 14.71 -9.94
N ILE A 345 -8.69 13.70 -9.06
CA ILE A 345 -9.70 13.68 -8.00
C ILE A 345 -9.53 14.85 -7.03
N LEU A 346 -8.29 15.12 -6.60
CA LEU A 346 -8.00 16.24 -5.70
C LEU A 346 -8.31 17.59 -6.36
N VAL A 347 -7.88 17.78 -7.60
CA VAL A 347 -8.15 19.02 -8.34
C VAL A 347 -9.65 19.20 -8.58
N ASP A 348 -10.36 18.14 -9.00
CA ASP A 348 -11.80 18.22 -9.19
C ASP A 348 -12.51 18.59 -7.89
N TYR A 349 -12.22 17.88 -6.81
CA TYR A 349 -12.89 18.08 -5.53
C TYR A 349 -12.60 19.45 -4.94
N TYR A 350 -11.32 19.87 -4.87
CA TYR A 350 -10.93 21.09 -4.17
C TYR A 350 -10.98 22.36 -5.02
N LEU A 351 -10.60 22.28 -6.30
CA LEU A 351 -10.44 23.46 -7.16
C LEU A 351 -11.64 23.67 -8.08
N VAL A 352 -12.20 22.60 -8.65
CA VAL A 352 -13.32 22.69 -9.60
C VAL A 352 -14.66 22.70 -8.85
N ALA A 353 -14.94 21.66 -8.07
CA ALA A 353 -16.18 21.52 -7.32
C ALA A 353 -16.18 22.30 -5.99
N LYS A 354 -15.01 22.75 -5.50
CA LYS A 354 -14.83 23.48 -4.22
C LYS A 354 -15.50 22.75 -3.03
N GLY A 355 -15.41 21.42 -3.03
CA GLY A 355 -15.99 20.56 -2.00
C GLY A 355 -17.51 20.39 -2.09
N ASN A 356 -18.16 20.89 -3.15
CA ASN A 356 -19.60 20.75 -3.35
C ASN A 356 -19.88 19.61 -4.33
N ILE A 357 -20.15 18.43 -3.79
CA ILE A 357 -20.51 17.25 -4.56
C ILE A 357 -21.99 16.94 -4.32
N ASN A 358 -22.74 16.83 -5.39
CA ASN A 358 -24.11 16.35 -5.33
C ASN A 358 -24.11 14.82 -5.22
N VAL A 359 -24.22 14.31 -3.98
CA VAL A 359 -24.13 12.88 -3.71
C VAL A 359 -25.24 12.09 -4.39
N ALA A 360 -26.45 12.62 -4.49
CA ALA A 360 -27.55 11.94 -5.16
C ALA A 360 -27.26 11.75 -6.67
N ALA A 361 -26.69 12.75 -7.32
CA ALA A 361 -26.31 12.69 -8.73
C ALA A 361 -25.17 11.70 -9.02
N LEU A 362 -24.35 11.30 -8.03
CA LEU A 362 -23.35 10.24 -8.21
C LEU A 362 -23.98 8.87 -8.52
N TYR A 363 -25.24 8.66 -8.12
CA TYR A 363 -25.98 7.42 -8.34
C TYR A 363 -26.97 7.51 -9.51
N ASP A 364 -27.09 8.67 -10.15
CA ASP A 364 -27.97 8.90 -11.29
C ASP A 364 -27.18 8.78 -12.61
N GLU A 365 -27.50 7.77 -13.41
CA GLU A 365 -26.88 7.53 -14.72
C GLU A 365 -27.19 8.68 -15.72
N HIS A 366 -28.21 9.52 -15.46
CA HIS A 366 -28.64 10.63 -16.31
C HIS A 366 -28.38 11.99 -15.67
N GLY A 367 -27.82 12.01 -14.45
CA GLY A 367 -27.52 13.21 -13.68
C GLY A 367 -26.34 14.03 -14.20
N GLU A 368 -25.94 15.03 -13.41
CA GLU A 368 -24.88 15.99 -13.77
C GLU A 368 -23.51 15.35 -14.03
N TYR A 369 -23.25 14.17 -13.47
CA TYR A 369 -21.98 13.42 -13.65
C TYR A 369 -22.01 12.47 -14.85
N ARG A 370 -23.02 12.57 -15.70
CA ARG A 370 -23.06 11.79 -16.94
C ARG A 370 -22.01 12.26 -17.95
N TYR A 371 -21.67 13.56 -17.95
CA TYR A 371 -20.75 14.14 -18.94
C TYR A 371 -21.08 13.73 -20.39
N GLU A 372 -20.07 13.35 -21.17
CA GLU A 372 -20.22 12.87 -22.55
C GLU A 372 -20.49 11.35 -22.55
N GLY A 373 -21.76 10.97 -22.50
CA GLY A 373 -22.15 9.54 -22.53
C GLY A 373 -21.67 8.70 -21.33
N GLY A 374 -21.47 9.33 -20.17
CA GLY A 374 -20.98 8.68 -18.95
C GLY A 374 -19.47 8.84 -18.71
N TRP A 375 -18.77 9.57 -19.58
CA TRP A 375 -17.32 9.73 -19.56
C TRP A 375 -16.92 11.21 -19.48
N ASN A 376 -16.04 11.55 -18.57
CA ASN A 376 -15.40 12.87 -18.59
C ASN A 376 -14.12 12.79 -19.43
N VAL A 377 -14.21 13.23 -20.68
CA VAL A 377 -13.10 13.19 -21.64
C VAL A 377 -11.87 13.96 -21.13
N ASN A 378 -12.09 15.08 -20.43
CA ASN A 378 -10.99 15.85 -19.84
C ASN A 378 -10.19 15.02 -18.83
N ALA A 379 -10.87 14.27 -17.97
CA ALA A 379 -10.22 13.39 -16.99
C ALA A 379 -9.47 12.23 -17.66
N LEU A 380 -10.04 11.66 -18.74
CA LEU A 380 -9.38 10.56 -19.47
C LEU A 380 -8.11 11.05 -20.19
N ILE A 381 -8.15 12.19 -20.86
CA ILE A 381 -6.97 12.79 -21.50
C ILE A 381 -5.92 13.12 -20.46
N ALA A 382 -6.31 13.75 -19.34
CA ALA A 382 -5.38 14.07 -18.25
C ALA A 382 -4.75 12.82 -17.64
N THR A 383 -5.52 11.74 -17.47
CA THR A 383 -5.00 10.43 -17.02
C THR A 383 -3.99 9.87 -18.03
N GLY A 384 -4.32 9.89 -19.32
CA GLY A 384 -3.43 9.41 -20.39
C GLY A 384 -2.10 10.17 -20.41
N ILE A 385 -2.15 11.50 -20.43
CA ILE A 385 -0.93 12.34 -20.43
C ILE A 385 -0.14 12.11 -19.13
N GLY A 386 -0.80 12.14 -17.97
CA GLY A 386 -0.14 11.90 -16.69
C GLY A 386 0.54 10.53 -16.64
N SER A 387 -0.13 9.46 -17.13
CA SER A 387 0.41 8.10 -17.17
C SER A 387 1.58 7.93 -18.15
N VAL A 388 1.57 8.66 -19.27
CA VAL A 388 2.72 8.67 -20.20
C VAL A 388 3.97 9.16 -19.47
N PHE A 389 3.91 10.27 -18.77
CA PHE A 389 5.06 10.84 -18.06
C PHE A 389 5.40 10.14 -16.74
N SER A 390 4.42 9.61 -16.03
CA SER A 390 4.66 8.94 -14.75
C SER A 390 5.11 7.49 -14.90
N THR A 391 4.65 6.80 -15.93
CA THR A 391 4.78 5.34 -16.05
C THR A 391 5.42 4.91 -17.36
N ILE A 392 4.89 5.37 -18.51
CA ILE A 392 5.31 4.82 -19.82
C ILE A 392 6.73 5.26 -20.15
N LEU A 393 6.99 6.55 -20.17
CA LEU A 393 8.31 7.06 -20.55
C LEU A 393 9.43 6.58 -19.59
N PRO A 394 9.27 6.64 -18.24
CA PRO A 394 10.35 6.22 -17.34
C PRO A 394 10.64 4.73 -17.34
N ASN A 395 9.65 3.87 -17.59
CA ASN A 395 9.83 2.42 -17.45
C ASN A 395 10.07 1.68 -18.77
N PHE A 396 9.64 2.28 -19.91
CA PHE A 396 9.69 1.60 -21.21
C PHE A 396 10.53 2.33 -22.25
N THR A 397 11.13 3.46 -21.90
CA THR A 397 12.00 4.22 -22.80
C THR A 397 13.21 4.79 -22.07
N SER A 398 14.22 5.23 -22.81
CA SER A 398 15.38 5.98 -22.31
C SER A 398 15.24 7.50 -22.49
N LEU A 399 14.04 7.99 -22.80
CA LEU A 399 13.81 9.41 -23.08
C LEU A 399 13.88 10.30 -21.83
N LEU A 400 13.62 9.72 -20.67
CA LEU A 400 13.70 10.44 -19.39
C LEU A 400 14.86 9.91 -18.55
N PRO A 401 15.47 10.77 -17.70
CA PRO A 401 16.52 10.32 -16.79
C PRO A 401 16.00 9.26 -15.81
N VAL A 402 16.86 8.34 -15.38
CA VAL A 402 16.49 7.23 -14.47
C VAL A 402 15.83 7.74 -13.18
N TRP A 403 16.30 8.86 -12.63
CA TRP A 403 15.73 9.45 -11.42
C TRP A 403 14.25 9.87 -11.60
N TRP A 404 13.80 10.16 -12.83
CA TRP A 404 12.41 10.51 -13.08
C TRP A 404 11.44 9.38 -12.67
N GLY A 405 11.81 8.12 -12.93
CA GLY A 405 11.02 6.97 -12.53
C GLY A 405 10.81 6.87 -11.02
N THR A 406 11.83 7.20 -10.24
CA THR A 406 11.74 7.24 -8.77
C THR A 406 10.66 8.22 -8.26
N TYR A 407 10.46 9.32 -8.96
CA TYR A 407 9.46 10.35 -8.64
C TYR A 407 8.24 10.32 -9.54
N GLY A 408 8.10 9.28 -10.37
CA GLY A 408 7.05 9.16 -11.38
C GLY A 408 5.64 9.38 -10.85
N TRP A 409 5.34 8.84 -9.67
CA TRP A 409 4.04 9.03 -9.03
C TRP A 409 3.73 10.51 -8.77
N PHE A 410 4.69 11.28 -8.26
CA PHE A 410 4.52 12.72 -7.98
C PHE A 410 4.30 13.50 -9.26
N PHE A 411 5.08 13.20 -10.32
CA PHE A 411 4.86 13.79 -11.63
C PHE A 411 3.49 13.42 -12.18
N GLY A 412 3.04 12.20 -11.95
CA GLY A 412 1.69 11.76 -12.29
C GLY A 412 0.61 12.61 -11.62
N VAL A 413 0.72 12.83 -10.31
CA VAL A 413 -0.21 13.68 -9.55
C VAL A 413 -0.23 15.12 -10.10
N LEU A 414 0.95 15.71 -10.30
CA LEU A 414 1.09 17.09 -10.75
C LEU A 414 0.65 17.28 -12.20
N ILE A 415 1.11 16.42 -13.10
CA ILE A 415 0.80 16.52 -14.54
C ILE A 415 -0.67 16.18 -14.78
N GLY A 416 -1.16 15.05 -14.24
CA GLY A 416 -2.56 14.64 -14.39
C GLY A 416 -3.52 15.67 -13.79
N GLY A 417 -3.26 16.12 -12.57
CA GLY A 417 -4.05 17.17 -11.92
C GLY A 417 -3.98 18.51 -12.65
N GLY A 418 -2.78 18.95 -13.05
CA GLY A 418 -2.57 20.21 -13.77
C GLY A 418 -3.25 20.24 -15.14
N VAL A 419 -3.08 19.18 -15.94
CA VAL A 419 -3.77 19.07 -17.25
C VAL A 419 -5.27 19.06 -17.06
N TYR A 420 -5.78 18.32 -16.08
CA TYR A 420 -7.22 18.31 -15.78
C TYR A 420 -7.72 19.70 -15.38
N TRP A 421 -7.00 20.41 -14.53
CA TRP A 421 -7.38 21.76 -14.10
C TRP A 421 -7.45 22.73 -15.28
N VAL A 422 -6.45 22.75 -16.15
CA VAL A 422 -6.45 23.59 -17.36
C VAL A 422 -7.63 23.23 -18.25
N MET A 423 -7.88 21.96 -18.51
CA MET A 423 -9.00 21.54 -19.36
C MET A 423 -10.36 21.86 -18.74
N ALA A 424 -10.51 21.69 -17.42
CA ALA A 424 -11.74 22.02 -16.71
C ALA A 424 -12.02 23.53 -16.65
N THR A 425 -10.99 24.37 -16.66
CA THR A 425 -11.15 25.84 -16.73
C THR A 425 -11.49 26.31 -18.14
N LEU A 426 -10.92 25.68 -19.18
CA LEU A 426 -11.21 26.01 -20.58
C LEU A 426 -12.60 25.50 -21.04
N ARG A 427 -13.04 24.38 -20.46
CA ARG A 427 -14.35 23.77 -20.71
C ARG A 427 -15.07 23.53 -19.38
N PRO A 428 -15.61 24.58 -18.77
CA PRO A 428 -16.24 24.44 -17.47
C PRO A 428 -17.41 23.47 -17.53
N ARG A 429 -17.55 22.70 -16.45
CA ARG A 429 -18.66 21.79 -16.22
C ARG A 429 -19.97 22.53 -16.40
N ARG A 430 -20.84 22.10 -17.31
CA ARG A 430 -22.23 22.58 -17.35
C ARG A 430 -22.95 21.95 -16.16
N ILE A 431 -23.02 22.66 -15.04
CA ILE A 431 -23.89 22.29 -13.94
C ILE A 431 -25.30 22.60 -14.42
N PRO A 432 -26.20 21.62 -14.56
CA PRO A 432 -27.60 21.92 -14.82
C PRO A 432 -28.07 22.88 -13.72
N ALA A 433 -28.73 23.96 -14.11
CA ALA A 433 -29.38 24.84 -13.13
C ALA A 433 -30.27 23.96 -12.27
N ALA A 434 -30.15 24.10 -10.93
CA ALA A 434 -31.03 23.41 -10.01
C ALA A 434 -32.48 23.69 -10.42
N ALA A 435 -33.20 22.63 -10.82
CA ALA A 435 -34.60 22.69 -11.14
C ALA A 435 -35.43 22.85 -9.86
#